data_01723c28330736eeb856e1959184bac1
#
_entry.id   01723c28330736eeb856e1959184bac1
#
_cell.length_a   1.000
_cell.length_b   1.000
_cell.length_c   1.000
_cell.angle_alpha   90.00
_cell.angle_beta   90.00
_cell.angle_gamma   90.00
#
_symmetry.space_group_name_H-M   'P 1'
#
loop_
_entity.id
_entity.type
_entity.pdbx_description
1 polymer ?
#
loop_
_entity_poly.entity_id
_entity_poly.type
_entity_poly.pdbx_seq_one_letter_code
_entity_poly.pdbx_strand_id
1 'polypeptide(L)'
;LEAYAGSYLQQEIVAEGTTRNLPAFSRFLRVAALCNSKIINFTNISNDAQVARTTVYEYFEILKDTLILHELPAWRRSKKRKPLASSKYYFFDVGVVAALQGREFNPGTPEFGEAFETYLIHELLSYCDYVSGETLSYWRSTSGFEVDFIIGDHTAVEVKAKENLSPSDLKSLRALAEEKRLKRY
;
A
#
# COMPACT_ATOMS: atom_id res chain seq x y z
N LEU A 1 8.09 -17.16 9.14
CA LEU A 1 7.23 -16.31 8.30
C LEU A 1 6.34 -17.13 7.39
N GLU A 2 6.83 -18.14 6.67
CA GLU A 2 5.99 -19.02 5.82
C GLU A 2 4.88 -19.71 6.62
N ALA A 3 5.17 -20.25 7.80
CA ALA A 3 4.18 -20.85 8.70
C ALA A 3 3.16 -19.81 9.19
N TYR A 4 3.59 -18.58 9.47
CA TYR A 4 2.70 -17.48 9.87
C TYR A 4 1.77 -17.10 8.72
N ALA A 5 2.32 -16.77 7.55
CA ALA A 5 1.55 -16.34 6.39
C ALA A 5 0.66 -17.46 5.80
N GLY A 6 1.14 -18.71 5.84
CA GLY A 6 0.46 -19.87 5.25
C GLY A 6 -0.65 -20.48 6.12
N SER A 7 -0.51 -20.46 7.43
CA SER A 7 -1.40 -21.19 8.31
C SER A 7 -1.96 -20.33 9.46
N TYR A 8 -1.09 -19.65 10.18
CA TYR A 8 -1.47 -18.96 11.42
C TYR A 8 -2.40 -17.77 11.15
N LEU A 9 -2.00 -16.91 10.22
CA LEU A 9 -2.81 -15.75 9.81
C LEU A 9 -4.22 -16.15 9.36
N GLN A 10 -4.31 -17.25 8.59
CA GLN A 10 -5.60 -17.76 8.13
C GLN A 10 -6.42 -18.34 9.28
N GLN A 11 -5.77 -19.02 10.23
CA GLN A 11 -6.43 -19.61 11.39
C GLN A 11 -6.92 -18.55 12.38
N GLU A 12 -6.18 -17.47 12.61
CA GLU A 12 -6.61 -16.35 13.46
C GLU A 12 -7.86 -15.68 12.89
N ILE A 13 -7.86 -15.36 11.60
CA ILE A 13 -9.01 -14.72 10.94
C ILE A 13 -10.26 -15.61 11.00
N VAL A 14 -10.07 -16.93 10.95
CA VAL A 14 -11.17 -17.89 11.09
C VAL A 14 -11.61 -18.04 12.55
N ALA A 15 -10.68 -18.07 13.49
CA ALA A 15 -10.98 -18.19 14.92
C ALA A 15 -11.83 -16.99 15.41
N GLU A 16 -11.63 -15.81 14.85
CA GLU A 16 -12.45 -14.63 15.10
C GLU A 16 -13.85 -14.69 14.41
N GLY A 17 -14.17 -15.80 13.73
CA GLY A 17 -15.49 -16.01 13.10
C GLY A 17 -15.76 -15.17 11.85
N THR A 18 -14.74 -14.47 11.35
CA THR A 18 -14.85 -13.46 10.29
C THR A 18 -14.95 -14.06 8.88
N THR A 19 -14.50 -15.29 8.66
CA THR A 19 -14.75 -15.98 7.38
C THR A 19 -15.00 -17.47 7.56
N ARG A 20 -15.99 -17.99 6.83
CA ARG A 20 -16.33 -19.43 6.81
C ARG A 20 -15.69 -20.18 5.63
N ASN A 21 -15.18 -19.46 4.63
CA ASN A 21 -14.61 -20.05 3.41
C ASN A 21 -13.10 -19.83 3.33
N LEU A 22 -12.35 -20.61 4.08
CA LEU A 22 -10.89 -20.60 4.12
C LEU A 22 -10.22 -20.72 2.75
N PRO A 23 -10.62 -21.66 1.86
CA PRO A 23 -9.98 -21.75 0.55
C PRO A 23 -10.16 -20.49 -0.30
N ALA A 24 -11.30 -19.85 -0.28
CA ALA A 24 -11.55 -18.60 -0.98
C ALA A 24 -10.72 -17.44 -0.39
N PHE A 25 -10.68 -17.34 0.94
CA PHE A 25 -9.87 -16.33 1.63
C PHE A 25 -8.38 -16.52 1.35
N SER A 26 -7.87 -17.74 1.35
CA SER A 26 -6.46 -18.05 1.05
C SER A 26 -6.06 -17.64 -0.39
N ARG A 27 -6.92 -17.89 -1.38
CA ARG A 27 -6.71 -17.40 -2.75
C ARG A 27 -6.70 -15.88 -2.81
N PHE A 28 -7.70 -15.24 -2.18
CA PHE A 28 -7.78 -13.79 -2.10
C PHE A 28 -6.52 -13.19 -1.46
N LEU A 29 -6.04 -13.72 -0.34
CA LEU A 29 -4.89 -13.19 0.40
C LEU A 29 -3.62 -13.15 -0.46
N ARG A 30 -3.40 -14.19 -1.28
CA ARG A 30 -2.27 -14.21 -2.23
C ARG A 30 -2.40 -13.14 -3.31
N VAL A 31 -3.60 -12.99 -3.88
CA VAL A 31 -3.87 -11.95 -4.90
C VAL A 31 -3.74 -10.55 -4.28
N ALA A 32 -4.26 -10.35 -3.07
CA ALA A 32 -4.13 -9.09 -2.33
C ALA A 32 -2.66 -8.74 -2.08
N ALA A 33 -1.83 -9.73 -1.71
CA ALA A 33 -0.38 -9.52 -1.53
C ALA A 33 0.33 -9.08 -2.82
N LEU A 34 -0.07 -9.58 -4.00
CA LEU A 34 0.46 -9.12 -5.29
C LEU A 34 0.06 -7.68 -5.64
N CYS A 35 -0.96 -7.15 -4.96
CA CYS A 35 -1.43 -5.78 -5.08
C CYS A 35 -0.88 -4.85 -3.98
N ASN A 36 0.05 -5.34 -3.13
CA ASN A 36 0.69 -4.53 -2.09
C ASN A 36 1.35 -3.29 -2.69
N SER A 37 1.25 -2.14 -2.02
CA SER A 37 1.72 -0.83 -2.46
C SER A 37 1.06 -0.26 -3.73
N LYS A 38 0.05 -0.93 -4.29
CA LYS A 38 -0.60 -0.53 -5.55
C LYS A 38 -2.01 0.00 -5.33
N ILE A 39 -2.46 0.81 -6.28
CA ILE A 39 -3.88 1.17 -6.38
C ILE A 39 -4.64 -0.05 -6.85
N ILE A 40 -5.59 -0.50 -6.06
CA ILE A 40 -6.31 -1.74 -6.32
C ILE A 40 -7.52 -1.54 -7.25
N ASN A 41 -7.77 -2.60 -8.03
CA ASN A 41 -9.01 -2.77 -8.78
C ASN A 41 -9.75 -4.01 -8.24
N PHE A 42 -10.80 -3.78 -7.48
CA PHE A 42 -11.58 -4.85 -6.84
C PHE A 42 -12.14 -5.87 -7.84
N THR A 43 -12.46 -5.45 -9.07
CA THR A 43 -12.95 -6.36 -10.12
C THR A 43 -11.84 -7.31 -10.58
N ASN A 44 -10.62 -6.80 -10.77
CA ASN A 44 -9.48 -7.65 -11.14
C ASN A 44 -9.17 -8.66 -10.02
N ILE A 45 -9.12 -8.18 -8.76
CA ILE A 45 -8.89 -9.07 -7.60
C ILE A 45 -9.99 -10.13 -7.49
N SER A 46 -11.25 -9.77 -7.73
CA SER A 46 -12.39 -10.70 -7.74
C SER A 46 -12.19 -11.82 -8.78
N ASN A 47 -11.78 -11.46 -9.99
CA ASN A 47 -11.54 -12.41 -11.07
C ASN A 47 -10.33 -13.32 -10.77
N ASP A 48 -9.22 -12.75 -10.33
CA ASP A 48 -7.97 -13.48 -10.08
C ASP A 48 -8.08 -14.42 -8.87
N ALA A 49 -8.76 -13.99 -7.81
CA ALA A 49 -9.01 -14.79 -6.62
C ALA A 49 -10.19 -15.77 -6.78
N GLN A 50 -10.99 -15.65 -7.84
CA GLN A 50 -12.24 -16.40 -8.03
C GLN A 50 -13.18 -16.26 -6.82
N VAL A 51 -13.40 -15.02 -6.40
CA VAL A 51 -14.24 -14.65 -5.26
C VAL A 51 -15.18 -13.53 -5.71
N ALA A 52 -16.42 -13.52 -5.25
CA ALA A 52 -17.37 -12.45 -5.56
C ALA A 52 -16.81 -11.08 -5.14
N ARG A 53 -17.05 -10.04 -5.94
CA ARG A 53 -16.53 -8.69 -5.68
C ARG A 53 -16.99 -8.14 -4.31
N THR A 54 -18.20 -8.42 -3.88
CA THR A 54 -18.70 -8.05 -2.55
C THR A 54 -17.88 -8.69 -1.45
N THR A 55 -17.56 -9.98 -1.59
CA THR A 55 -16.72 -10.71 -0.64
C THR A 55 -15.26 -10.20 -0.64
N VAL A 56 -14.75 -9.73 -1.78
CA VAL A 56 -13.43 -9.07 -1.82
C VAL A 56 -13.43 -7.81 -0.95
N TYR A 57 -14.48 -6.98 -1.02
CA TYR A 57 -14.62 -5.83 -0.13
C TYR A 57 -14.65 -6.23 1.35
N GLU A 58 -15.46 -7.24 1.70
CA GLU A 58 -15.55 -7.77 3.06
C GLU A 58 -14.18 -8.27 3.55
N TYR A 59 -13.44 -8.98 2.72
CA TYR A 59 -12.10 -9.46 3.06
C TYR A 59 -11.08 -8.34 3.26
N PHE A 60 -11.14 -7.26 2.47
CA PHE A 60 -10.30 -6.08 2.70
C PHE A 60 -10.65 -5.39 4.03
N GLU A 61 -11.93 -5.26 4.37
CA GLU A 61 -12.34 -4.70 5.67
C GLU A 61 -11.83 -5.58 6.82
N ILE A 62 -11.95 -6.90 6.73
CA ILE A 62 -11.39 -7.82 7.72
C ILE A 62 -9.88 -7.60 7.91
N LEU A 63 -9.11 -7.51 6.82
CA LEU A 63 -7.67 -7.27 6.92
C LEU A 63 -7.33 -5.90 7.53
N LYS A 64 -8.16 -4.89 7.31
CA LYS A 64 -8.01 -3.57 7.92
C LYS A 64 -8.34 -3.60 9.41
N ASP A 65 -9.47 -4.19 9.79
CA ASP A 65 -9.94 -4.29 11.17
C ASP A 65 -8.98 -5.09 12.05
N THR A 66 -8.30 -6.08 11.46
CA THR A 66 -7.27 -6.89 12.13
C THR A 66 -5.86 -6.30 12.03
N LEU A 67 -5.70 -5.09 11.49
CA LEU A 67 -4.43 -4.38 11.31
C LEU A 67 -3.40 -5.12 10.44
N ILE A 68 -3.83 -6.10 9.66
CA ILE A 68 -2.98 -6.82 8.71
C ILE A 68 -2.72 -5.98 7.47
N LEU A 69 -3.65 -5.07 7.15
CA LEU A 69 -3.59 -4.21 5.99
C LEU A 69 -3.84 -2.75 6.39
N HIS A 70 -2.96 -1.86 5.96
CA HIS A 70 -3.12 -0.42 6.12
C HIS A 70 -3.63 0.20 4.82
N GLU A 71 -4.67 1.01 4.91
CA GLU A 71 -5.17 1.81 3.80
C GLU A 71 -4.48 3.17 3.77
N LEU A 72 -3.83 3.50 2.65
CA LEU A 72 -3.24 4.81 2.40
C LEU A 72 -4.15 5.61 1.46
N PRO A 73 -4.87 6.62 1.97
CA PRO A 73 -5.80 7.40 1.16
C PRO A 73 -5.10 8.34 0.17
N ALA A 74 -5.79 8.70 -0.89
CA ALA A 74 -5.30 9.68 -1.85
C ALA A 74 -5.40 11.11 -1.33
N TRP A 75 -4.32 11.88 -1.44
CA TRP A 75 -4.31 13.33 -1.23
C TRP A 75 -5.01 14.06 -2.39
N ARG A 76 -6.09 14.79 -2.12
CA ARG A 76 -7.00 15.32 -3.14
C ARG A 76 -6.95 16.84 -3.31
N ARG A 77 -5.98 17.53 -2.68
CA ARG A 77 -5.93 19.00 -2.68
C ARG A 77 -5.17 19.61 -3.88
N SER A 78 -4.71 18.79 -4.83
CA SER A 78 -4.10 19.28 -6.06
C SER A 78 -5.17 19.96 -6.94
N LYS A 79 -4.81 21.06 -7.61
CA LYS A 79 -5.73 21.88 -8.43
C LYS A 79 -5.37 21.86 -9.90
N LYS A 80 -4.09 21.88 -10.23
CA LYS A 80 -3.60 21.90 -11.61
C LYS A 80 -3.73 20.54 -12.28
N ARG A 81 -3.48 19.46 -11.52
CA ARG A 81 -3.58 18.09 -11.99
C ARG A 81 -4.67 17.36 -11.23
N LYS A 82 -5.65 16.81 -11.93
CA LYS A 82 -6.75 16.06 -11.31
C LYS A 82 -6.17 14.85 -10.55
N PRO A 83 -6.37 14.74 -9.22
CA PRO A 83 -5.90 13.59 -8.45
C PRO A 83 -6.79 12.37 -8.67
N LEU A 84 -6.23 11.16 -8.56
CA LEU A 84 -6.99 9.94 -8.37
C LEU A 84 -7.59 9.92 -6.98
N ALA A 85 -8.68 9.16 -6.82
CA ALA A 85 -9.41 9.09 -5.56
C ALA A 85 -9.29 7.74 -4.85
N SER A 86 -8.77 6.72 -5.54
CA SER A 86 -8.61 5.37 -5.00
C SER A 86 -7.47 5.32 -4.00
N SER A 87 -7.59 4.46 -2.99
CA SER A 87 -6.54 4.23 -2.00
C SER A 87 -5.51 3.20 -2.48
N LYS A 88 -4.31 3.27 -1.91
CA LYS A 88 -3.31 2.18 -1.92
C LYS A 88 -3.47 1.34 -0.65
N TYR A 89 -2.97 0.11 -0.68
CA TYR A 89 -3.01 -0.79 0.46
C TYR A 89 -1.65 -1.42 0.69
N TYR A 90 -1.27 -1.54 1.96
CA TYR A 90 0.02 -2.08 2.39
C TYR A 90 -0.18 -3.10 3.50
N PHE A 91 0.40 -4.27 3.35
CA PHE A 91 0.48 -5.25 4.43
C PHE A 91 1.38 -4.74 5.55
N PHE A 92 1.09 -5.14 6.76
CA PHE A 92 1.78 -4.70 7.98
C PHE A 92 3.26 -5.13 8.07
N ASP A 93 3.70 -6.11 7.27
CA ASP A 93 5.05 -6.66 7.32
C ASP A 93 5.56 -7.09 5.96
N VAL A 94 6.78 -6.67 5.62
CA VAL A 94 7.46 -6.96 4.35
C VAL A 94 7.70 -8.46 4.15
N GLY A 95 8.05 -9.18 5.22
CA GLY A 95 8.30 -10.62 5.17
C GLY A 95 7.02 -11.43 4.95
N VAL A 96 5.88 -10.95 5.47
CA VAL A 96 4.57 -11.55 5.19
C VAL A 96 4.22 -11.38 3.71
N VAL A 97 4.48 -10.20 3.12
CA VAL A 97 4.30 -9.97 1.68
C VAL A 97 5.18 -10.91 0.87
N ALA A 98 6.48 -11.04 1.22
CA ALA A 98 7.41 -11.95 0.55
C ALA A 98 6.91 -13.41 0.56
N ALA A 99 6.49 -13.88 1.74
CA ALA A 99 5.97 -15.25 1.91
C ALA A 99 4.68 -15.50 1.12
N LEU A 100 3.74 -14.55 1.13
CA LEU A 100 2.48 -14.65 0.39
C LEU A 100 2.68 -14.60 -1.14
N GLN A 101 3.64 -13.80 -1.60
CA GLN A 101 4.00 -13.69 -3.02
C GLN A 101 4.88 -14.84 -3.50
N GLY A 102 5.53 -15.58 -2.58
CA GLY A 102 6.56 -16.59 -2.91
C GLY A 102 7.78 -15.97 -3.59
N ARG A 103 8.21 -14.78 -3.16
CA ARG A 103 9.30 -14.00 -3.76
C ARG A 103 10.32 -13.58 -2.71
N GLU A 104 11.57 -13.41 -3.17
CA GLU A 104 12.63 -12.77 -2.41
C GLU A 104 12.78 -11.30 -2.85
N PHE A 105 13.10 -10.45 -1.89
CA PHE A 105 13.34 -9.02 -2.14
C PHE A 105 14.86 -8.76 -2.18
N ASN A 106 15.47 -8.96 -3.34
CA ASN A 106 16.89 -8.78 -3.53
C ASN A 106 17.22 -7.32 -3.90
N PRO A 107 18.27 -6.71 -3.32
CA PRO A 107 18.70 -5.36 -3.66
C PRO A 107 18.86 -5.16 -5.17
N GLY A 108 18.42 -4.02 -5.69
CA GLY A 108 18.51 -3.68 -7.11
C GLY A 108 17.36 -4.22 -7.98
N THR A 109 16.40 -4.94 -7.41
CA THR A 109 15.20 -5.40 -8.12
C THR A 109 14.01 -4.46 -7.88
N PRO A 110 13.02 -4.42 -8.80
CA PRO A 110 11.78 -3.67 -8.58
C PRO A 110 11.03 -4.12 -7.32
N GLU A 111 11.05 -5.41 -7.02
CA GLU A 111 10.43 -6.01 -5.83
C GLU A 111 11.06 -5.47 -4.54
N PHE A 112 12.37 -5.24 -4.52
CA PHE A 112 13.05 -4.59 -3.41
C PHE A 112 12.59 -3.14 -3.22
N GLY A 113 12.31 -2.42 -4.32
CA GLY A 113 11.72 -1.08 -4.28
C GLY A 113 10.34 -1.08 -3.61
N GLU A 114 9.46 -2.02 -3.99
CA GLU A 114 8.13 -2.19 -3.39
C GLU A 114 8.23 -2.58 -1.90
N ALA A 115 9.19 -3.44 -1.54
CA ALA A 115 9.45 -3.82 -0.15
C ALA A 115 9.96 -2.64 0.69
N PHE A 116 10.85 -1.83 0.13
CA PHE A 116 11.40 -0.64 0.79
C PHE A 116 10.31 0.42 1.01
N GLU A 117 9.41 0.64 0.04
CA GLU A 117 8.24 1.50 0.19
C GLU A 117 7.32 0.99 1.30
N THR A 118 7.09 -0.34 1.36
CA THR A 118 6.28 -0.99 2.41
C THR A 118 6.93 -0.84 3.80
N TYR A 119 8.24 -0.96 3.91
CA TYR A 119 8.95 -0.70 5.17
C TYR A 119 8.77 0.77 5.62
N LEU A 120 8.95 1.71 4.69
CA LEU A 120 8.87 3.14 5.01
C LEU A 120 7.47 3.61 5.40
N ILE A 121 6.40 3.04 4.83
CA ILE A 121 5.05 3.42 5.28
C ILE A 121 4.85 3.11 6.76
N HIS A 122 5.39 2.00 7.28
CA HIS A 122 5.26 1.67 8.71
C HIS A 122 6.00 2.65 9.60
N GLU A 123 7.20 3.08 9.20
CA GLU A 123 7.94 4.14 9.90
C GLU A 123 7.18 5.47 9.87
N LEU A 124 6.59 5.81 8.73
CA LEU A 124 5.81 7.05 8.58
C LEU A 124 4.48 7.01 9.34
N LEU A 125 3.77 5.88 9.36
CA LEU A 125 2.57 5.70 10.18
C LEU A 125 2.91 5.84 11.66
N SER A 126 3.97 5.18 12.12
CA SER A 126 4.45 5.31 13.51
C SER A 126 4.82 6.75 13.85
N TYR A 127 5.50 7.45 12.95
CA TYR A 127 5.81 8.87 13.13
C TYR A 127 4.52 9.73 13.20
N CYS A 128 3.55 9.46 12.34
CA CYS A 128 2.28 10.18 12.34
C CYS A 128 1.50 9.93 13.64
N ASP A 129 1.43 8.70 14.10
CA ASP A 129 0.65 8.32 15.28
C ASP A 129 1.28 8.78 16.58
N TYR A 130 2.60 8.66 16.75
CA TYR A 130 3.26 8.90 18.03
C TYR A 130 3.93 10.27 18.14
N VAL A 131 4.24 10.94 17.04
CA VAL A 131 5.04 12.18 17.07
C VAL A 131 4.30 13.37 16.51
N SER A 132 3.74 13.28 15.30
CA SER A 132 3.22 14.47 14.62
C SER A 132 1.72 14.68 14.76
N GLY A 133 0.94 13.62 14.97
CA GLY A 133 -0.53 13.66 14.95
C GLY A 133 -1.12 13.96 13.57
N GLU A 134 -0.30 13.89 12.51
CA GLU A 134 -0.69 14.21 11.14
C GLU A 134 -1.21 12.99 10.39
N THR A 135 -2.02 13.22 9.36
CA THR A 135 -2.50 12.14 8.48
C THR A 135 -1.46 11.80 7.42
N LEU A 136 -1.34 10.51 7.07
CA LEU A 136 -0.54 10.05 5.95
C LEU A 136 -1.44 9.80 4.72
N SER A 137 -0.98 10.19 3.54
CA SER A 137 -1.68 9.99 2.27
C SER A 137 -0.66 9.85 1.13
N TYR A 138 -1.10 9.52 -0.08
CA TYR A 138 -0.27 9.54 -1.29
C TYR A 138 -0.91 10.46 -2.34
N TRP A 139 -0.14 10.86 -3.35
CA TRP A 139 -0.70 11.62 -4.46
C TRP A 139 -0.43 10.93 -5.79
N ARG A 140 -1.49 10.82 -6.61
CA ARG A 140 -1.36 10.41 -8.01
C ARG A 140 -2.31 11.23 -8.87
N SER A 141 -1.77 11.76 -9.97
CA SER A 141 -2.55 12.48 -10.97
C SER A 141 -3.09 11.53 -12.05
N THR A 142 -4.17 11.93 -12.70
CA THR A 142 -4.68 11.21 -13.89
C THR A 142 -3.70 11.24 -15.07
N SER A 143 -2.69 12.14 -15.05
CA SER A 143 -1.62 12.21 -16.03
C SER A 143 -0.41 11.33 -15.73
N GLY A 144 -0.49 10.49 -14.68
CA GLY A 144 0.50 9.46 -14.35
C GLY A 144 1.65 9.89 -13.45
N PHE A 145 1.66 11.12 -12.91
CA PHE A 145 2.60 11.48 -11.84
C PHE A 145 2.13 10.88 -10.52
N GLU A 146 3.07 10.36 -9.72
CA GLU A 146 2.79 9.77 -8.42
C GLU A 146 3.87 10.19 -7.43
N VAL A 147 3.47 10.54 -6.20
CA VAL A 147 4.33 10.77 -5.04
C VAL A 147 3.90 9.81 -3.95
N ASP A 148 4.85 9.07 -3.41
CA ASP A 148 4.59 7.91 -2.57
C ASP A 148 3.91 8.28 -1.26
N PHE A 149 4.36 9.37 -0.57
CA PHE A 149 3.76 9.79 0.69
C PHE A 149 3.61 11.30 0.80
N ILE A 150 2.53 11.72 1.45
CA ILE A 150 2.29 13.09 1.88
C ILE A 150 1.92 13.06 3.36
N ILE A 151 2.71 13.75 4.19
CA ILE A 151 2.48 13.90 5.62
C ILE A 151 1.69 15.18 5.84
N GLY A 152 0.50 15.07 6.40
CA GLY A 152 -0.43 16.17 6.56
C GLY A 152 -0.68 16.89 5.23
N ASP A 153 -0.65 18.23 5.29
CA ASP A 153 -0.74 19.09 4.11
C ASP A 153 0.54 19.90 3.90
N HIS A 154 1.70 19.33 4.30
CA HIS A 154 2.92 20.14 4.32
C HIS A 154 4.16 19.47 3.76
N THR A 155 4.28 18.12 3.74
CA THR A 155 5.51 17.44 3.30
C THR A 155 5.21 16.32 2.33
N ALA A 156 5.85 16.34 1.17
CA ALA A 156 5.86 15.25 0.20
C ALA A 156 7.15 14.45 0.33
N VAL A 157 7.04 13.13 0.22
CA VAL A 157 8.16 12.19 0.31
C VAL A 157 8.08 11.24 -0.88
N GLU A 158 9.17 11.13 -1.62
CA GLU A 158 9.38 10.16 -2.71
C GLU A 158 10.41 9.13 -2.27
N VAL A 159 10.13 7.86 -2.47
CA VAL A 159 10.96 6.75 -2.01
C VAL A 159 11.71 6.12 -3.18
N LYS A 160 13.01 5.97 -3.04
CA LYS A 160 13.85 5.29 -4.05
C LYS A 160 14.87 4.39 -3.37
N ALA A 161 14.74 3.08 -3.60
CA ALA A 161 15.66 2.06 -3.09
C ALA A 161 16.92 1.97 -3.96
N LYS A 162 17.70 3.05 -4.03
CA LYS A 162 18.95 3.13 -4.79
C LYS A 162 19.94 4.13 -4.17
N GLU A 163 21.21 3.91 -4.39
CA GLU A 163 22.29 4.73 -3.81
C GLU A 163 22.36 6.14 -4.44
N ASN A 164 22.14 6.25 -5.75
CA ASN A 164 22.29 7.51 -6.48
C ASN A 164 20.98 7.94 -7.13
N LEU A 165 20.51 9.12 -6.77
CA LEU A 165 19.33 9.73 -7.37
C LEU A 165 19.67 10.44 -8.68
N SER A 166 18.79 10.34 -9.64
CA SER A 166 18.83 11.06 -10.91
C SER A 166 17.73 12.15 -10.97
N PRO A 167 17.87 13.17 -11.84
CA PRO A 167 16.81 14.17 -12.02
C PRO A 167 15.44 13.59 -12.42
N SER A 168 15.41 12.43 -13.07
CA SER A 168 14.17 11.71 -13.44
C SER A 168 13.43 11.15 -12.24
N ASP A 169 14.13 10.80 -11.16
CA ASP A 169 13.52 10.28 -9.94
C ASP A 169 12.68 11.32 -9.20
N LEU A 170 13.02 12.60 -9.38
CA LEU A 170 12.35 13.74 -8.76
C LEU A 170 11.22 14.33 -9.64
N LYS A 171 10.91 13.71 -10.79
CA LYS A 171 9.94 14.24 -11.75
C LYS A 171 8.56 14.43 -11.12
N SER A 172 8.10 13.47 -10.35
CA SER A 172 6.78 13.52 -9.71
C SER A 172 6.73 14.55 -8.58
N LEU A 173 7.77 14.63 -7.75
CA LEU A 173 7.88 15.68 -6.73
C LEU A 173 7.86 17.08 -7.36
N ARG A 174 8.61 17.31 -8.45
CA ARG A 174 8.59 18.58 -9.17
C ARG A 174 7.22 18.92 -9.73
N ALA A 175 6.52 17.92 -10.31
CA ALA A 175 5.17 18.10 -10.81
C ALA A 175 4.18 18.45 -9.67
N LEU A 176 4.33 17.85 -8.49
CA LEU A 176 3.54 18.21 -7.31
C LEU A 176 3.92 19.60 -6.77
N ALA A 177 5.21 19.97 -6.80
CA ALA A 177 5.68 21.28 -6.34
C ALA A 177 5.06 22.44 -7.13
N GLU A 178 4.71 22.24 -8.40
CA GLU A 178 4.00 23.23 -9.21
C GLU A 178 2.60 23.56 -8.66
N GLU A 179 2.00 22.68 -7.86
CA GLU A 179 0.72 22.94 -7.19
C GLU A 179 0.84 24.01 -6.10
N LYS A 180 2.04 24.24 -5.56
CA LYS A 180 2.32 25.20 -4.47
C LYS A 180 1.41 25.02 -3.25
N ARG A 181 1.15 23.78 -2.87
CA ARG A 181 0.24 23.41 -1.78
C ARG A 181 0.95 22.93 -0.53
N LEU A 182 2.12 22.36 -0.69
CA LEU A 182 2.93 21.83 0.39
C LEU A 182 4.11 22.78 0.69
N LYS A 183 4.69 22.62 1.88
CA LYS A 183 5.83 23.44 2.34
C LYS A 183 7.19 22.79 2.00
N ARG A 184 7.21 21.45 1.88
CA ARG A 184 8.42 20.64 1.64
C ARG A 184 8.15 19.58 0.56
N TYR A 185 9.17 19.33 -0.25
CA TYR A 185 9.13 18.36 -1.34
C TYR A 185 10.45 17.59 -1.42
#